data_16fba81fd4b756a6f1d195d9ffe5e175
#
_entry.id   16fba81fd4b756a6f1d195d9ffe5e175
#
_cell.length_a   1.000
_cell.length_b   1.000
_cell.length_c   1.000
_cell.angle_alpha   90.00
_cell.angle_beta   90.00
_cell.angle_gamma   90.00
#
_symmetry.space_group_name_H-M   'P 1'
#
loop_
_entity.id
_entity.type
_entity.pdbx_description
1 polymer ?
#
loop_
_entity_poly.entity_id
_entity_poly.type
_entity_poly.pdbx_seq_one_letter_code
_entity_poly.pdbx_strand_id
1 'polypeptide(L)'
;MLQPKRTKFRKVQKGRNTGLAHRGSTVSFGTIALKSVERGQMTARQIEAARRTISRRIKRGGKIFIRVFPDKPISKKPLEVRMGKGKGNVEYWVAQIQPGKVLYEIEGVSEELAREAFALAAAKLPLATSFVKRTVM
;
A
#
# COMPACT_ATOMS: atom_id res chain seq x y z
N MET A 1 10.69 1.91 9.04
CA MET A 1 9.64 1.64 8.05
C MET A 1 8.68 0.59 8.56
N LEU A 2 7.50 0.54 7.97
CA LEU A 2 6.49 -0.41 8.38
C LEU A 2 6.94 -1.84 8.14
N GLN A 3 6.81 -2.66 9.17
CA GLN A 3 7.05 -4.10 9.09
C GLN A 3 6.45 -4.75 10.33
N PRO A 4 6.09 -6.05 10.27
CA PRO A 4 5.56 -6.73 11.44
C PRO A 4 6.59 -6.82 12.56
N LYS A 5 6.15 -6.63 13.79
CA LYS A 5 7.02 -6.81 14.96
C LYS A 5 7.33 -8.28 15.20
N ARG A 6 6.35 -9.15 14.96
CA ARG A 6 6.45 -10.59 15.10
C ARG A 6 5.77 -11.28 13.95
N THR A 7 6.35 -12.40 13.52
CA THR A 7 5.74 -13.23 12.49
C THR A 7 5.78 -14.69 12.94
N LYS A 8 4.77 -15.46 12.54
CA LYS A 8 4.73 -16.89 12.80
C LYS A 8 5.85 -17.60 12.02
N PHE A 9 6.10 -17.18 10.79
CA PHE A 9 7.17 -17.68 9.94
C PHE A 9 7.96 -16.51 9.39
N ARG A 10 9.31 -16.66 9.37
CA ARG A 10 10.20 -15.62 8.85
C ARG A 10 10.07 -15.41 7.36
N LYS A 11 9.83 -16.49 6.64
CA LYS A 11 9.77 -16.48 5.17
C LYS A 11 8.43 -17.04 4.72
N VAL A 12 7.96 -16.56 3.56
CA VAL A 12 6.67 -16.95 2.99
C VAL A 12 6.88 -17.34 1.54
N GLN A 13 6.17 -18.37 1.09
CA GLN A 13 6.22 -18.78 -0.30
C GLN A 13 5.65 -17.66 -1.19
N LYS A 14 6.19 -17.57 -2.41
CA LYS A 14 5.81 -16.52 -3.35
C LYS A 14 4.30 -16.51 -3.65
N GLY A 15 3.71 -17.66 -3.93
CA GLY A 15 2.28 -17.77 -4.19
C GLY A 15 1.84 -16.97 -5.40
N ARG A 16 0.52 -16.89 -5.58
CA ARG A 16 -0.10 -16.09 -6.64
C ARG A 16 -1.04 -15.06 -6.03
N ASN A 17 -1.00 -13.86 -6.55
CA ASN A 17 -1.90 -12.80 -6.13
C ASN A 17 -3.12 -12.81 -7.05
N THR A 18 -4.20 -13.44 -6.60
CA THR A 18 -5.41 -13.61 -7.39
C THR A 18 -6.63 -13.06 -6.65
N GLY A 19 -7.74 -12.88 -7.38
CA GLY A 19 -9.00 -12.44 -6.82
C GLY A 19 -9.15 -10.94 -6.73
N LEU A 20 -10.29 -10.53 -6.18
CA LEU A 20 -10.63 -9.12 -5.97
C LEU A 20 -10.66 -8.83 -4.47
N ALA A 21 -10.49 -7.57 -4.10
CA ALA A 21 -10.54 -7.18 -2.69
C ALA A 21 -11.99 -7.24 -2.19
N HIS A 22 -12.22 -8.02 -1.13
CA HIS A 22 -13.50 -8.09 -0.45
C HIS A 22 -13.46 -7.33 0.88
N ARG A 23 -12.32 -7.36 1.56
CA ARG A 23 -12.09 -6.57 2.75
C ARG A 23 -11.20 -5.38 2.42
N GLY A 24 -11.46 -4.25 3.04
CA GLY A 24 -10.71 -3.03 2.76
C GLY A 24 -11.00 -2.46 1.39
N SER A 25 -12.19 -2.71 0.84
CA SER A 25 -12.62 -2.19 -0.46
C SER A 25 -13.54 -0.99 -0.35
N THR A 26 -13.93 -0.61 0.88
CA THR A 26 -14.82 0.52 1.13
C THR A 26 -14.13 1.56 2.00
N VAL A 27 -14.53 2.82 1.83
CA VAL A 27 -14.02 3.94 2.64
C VAL A 27 -14.67 3.85 4.02
N SER A 28 -13.87 3.66 5.06
CA SER A 28 -14.37 3.41 6.42
C SER A 28 -13.98 4.49 7.43
N PHE A 29 -12.80 5.05 7.33
CA PHE A 29 -12.26 5.99 8.32
C PHE A 29 -12.32 7.44 7.87
N GLY A 30 -12.05 7.70 6.60
CA GLY A 30 -12.04 9.06 6.06
C GLY A 30 -13.25 9.34 5.20
N THR A 31 -13.19 10.46 4.48
CA THR A 31 -14.23 10.87 3.55
C THR A 31 -13.85 10.62 2.10
N ILE A 32 -12.55 10.57 1.84
CA ILE A 32 -11.98 10.44 0.50
C ILE A 32 -10.89 9.39 0.56
N ALA A 33 -10.75 8.61 -0.51
CA ALA A 33 -9.80 7.52 -0.54
C ALA A 33 -9.12 7.37 -1.90
N LEU A 34 -7.95 6.76 -1.86
CA LEU A 34 -7.22 6.30 -3.05
C LEU A 34 -7.35 4.79 -3.10
N LYS A 35 -7.89 4.28 -4.18
CA LYS A 35 -8.22 2.88 -4.34
C LYS A 35 -7.40 2.28 -5.48
N SER A 36 -6.93 1.04 -5.31
CA SER A 36 -6.20 0.35 -6.36
C SER A 36 -7.12 -0.13 -7.47
N VAL A 37 -6.70 0.03 -8.70
CA VAL A 37 -7.39 -0.50 -9.88
C VAL A 37 -6.69 -1.74 -10.40
N GLU A 38 -5.39 -1.85 -10.13
CA GLU A 38 -4.56 -2.95 -10.59
C GLU A 38 -4.17 -3.88 -9.44
N ARG A 39 -3.76 -5.07 -9.79
CA ARG A 39 -3.15 -6.05 -8.91
C ARG A 39 -1.66 -5.81 -8.86
N GLY A 40 -1.07 -5.96 -7.67
CA GLY A 40 0.37 -5.79 -7.54
C GLY A 40 0.83 -5.89 -6.10
N GLN A 41 2.01 -5.37 -5.85
CA GLN A 41 2.61 -5.32 -4.53
C GLN A 41 3.13 -3.92 -4.26
N MET A 42 2.96 -3.46 -3.02
CA MET A 42 3.53 -2.20 -2.56
C MET A 42 4.57 -2.50 -1.49
N THR A 43 5.79 -2.02 -1.70
CA THR A 43 6.84 -2.17 -0.68
C THR A 43 6.61 -1.19 0.46
N ALA A 44 7.19 -1.48 1.63
CA ALA A 44 7.15 -0.58 2.78
C ALA A 44 7.67 0.81 2.41
N ARG A 45 8.69 0.89 1.57
CA ARG A 45 9.26 2.16 1.10
C ARG A 45 8.28 2.95 0.25
N GLN A 46 7.56 2.27 -0.65
CA GLN A 46 6.55 2.90 -1.49
C GLN A 46 5.39 3.44 -0.67
N ILE A 47 4.94 2.66 0.32
CA ILE A 47 3.88 3.08 1.24
C ILE A 47 4.29 4.36 1.97
N GLU A 48 5.51 4.39 2.50
CA GLU A 48 6.01 5.55 3.22
C GLU A 48 6.22 6.76 2.32
N ALA A 49 6.74 6.56 1.10
CA ALA A 49 6.94 7.64 0.14
C ALA A 49 5.61 8.31 -0.22
N ALA A 50 4.58 7.52 -0.49
CA ALA A 50 3.25 8.03 -0.80
C ALA A 50 2.65 8.77 0.39
N ARG A 51 2.77 8.21 1.60
CA ARG A 51 2.28 8.85 2.82
C ARG A 51 2.93 10.22 3.03
N ARG A 52 4.24 10.30 2.87
CA ARG A 52 4.96 11.57 3.01
C ARG A 52 4.52 12.60 1.99
N THR A 53 4.29 12.17 0.76
CA THR A 53 3.82 13.05 -0.31
C THR A 53 2.45 13.63 0.03
N ILE A 54 1.52 12.78 0.50
CA ILE A 54 0.19 13.23 0.89
C ILE A 54 0.29 14.21 2.06
N SER A 55 1.05 13.85 3.11
CA SER A 55 1.20 14.68 4.30
C SER A 55 1.78 16.04 3.96
N ARG A 56 2.78 16.07 3.08
CA ARG A 56 3.41 17.32 2.66
C ARG A 56 2.43 18.22 1.91
N ARG A 57 1.61 17.64 1.05
CA ARG A 57 0.67 18.41 0.24
C ARG A 57 -0.46 19.01 1.07
N ILE A 58 -1.00 18.26 2.04
CA ILE A 58 -2.10 18.75 2.88
C ILE A 58 -1.60 19.62 4.05
N LYS A 59 -0.27 19.75 4.22
CA LYS A 59 0.36 20.65 5.21
C LYS A 59 -0.17 20.44 6.62
N ARG A 60 -0.31 19.17 7.03
CA ARG A 60 -0.84 18.78 8.35
C ARG A 60 -2.31 19.16 8.60
N GLY A 61 -3.02 19.62 7.57
CA GLY A 61 -4.48 19.81 7.67
C GLY A 61 -5.17 18.48 7.45
N GLY A 62 -5.94 18.00 8.42
CA GLY A 62 -6.66 16.76 8.29
C GLY A 62 -5.85 15.54 8.74
N LYS A 63 -6.42 14.37 8.49
CA LYS A 63 -5.88 13.08 8.93
C LYS A 63 -5.72 12.13 7.75
N ILE A 64 -4.61 11.36 7.77
CA ILE A 64 -4.33 10.33 6.77
C ILE A 64 -4.44 8.97 7.45
N PHE A 65 -5.16 8.05 6.81
CA PHE A 65 -5.26 6.67 7.25
C PHE A 65 -4.62 5.78 6.21
N ILE A 66 -3.64 4.97 6.62
CA ILE A 66 -3.01 3.98 5.76
C ILE A 66 -3.79 2.68 5.93
N ARG A 67 -4.41 2.19 4.85
CA ARG A 67 -5.27 1.01 4.90
C ARG A 67 -4.55 -0.28 4.52
N VAL A 68 -3.28 -0.20 4.19
CA VAL A 68 -2.48 -1.37 3.81
C VAL A 68 -1.27 -1.48 4.73
N PHE A 69 -0.83 -2.72 4.96
CA PHE A 69 0.34 -2.97 5.79
C PHE A 69 1.24 -3.99 5.08
N PRO A 70 2.56 -3.77 5.04
CA PRO A 70 3.48 -4.68 4.39
C PRO A 70 3.81 -5.86 5.31
N ASP A 71 3.00 -6.90 5.22
CA ASP A 71 3.13 -8.08 6.09
C ASP A 71 3.75 -9.30 5.40
N LYS A 72 4.04 -9.20 4.10
CA LYS A 72 4.65 -10.30 3.36
C LYS A 72 6.14 -10.06 3.18
N PRO A 73 7.00 -10.97 3.68
CA PRO A 73 8.45 -10.85 3.48
C PRO A 73 8.83 -11.34 2.08
N ILE A 74 9.70 -10.57 1.42
CA ILE A 74 10.26 -10.94 0.12
C ILE A 74 11.71 -11.33 0.33
N SER A 75 12.04 -12.55 -0.08
CA SER A 75 13.40 -13.08 0.01
C SER A 75 14.12 -12.91 -1.32
N LYS A 76 15.40 -12.68 -1.25
CA LYS A 76 16.24 -12.50 -2.44
C LYS A 76 17.61 -13.09 -2.19
N LYS A 77 18.13 -13.81 -3.17
CA LYS A 77 19.50 -14.30 -3.13
C LYS A 77 20.42 -13.32 -3.86
N PRO A 78 21.68 -13.18 -3.41
CA PRO A 78 22.66 -12.39 -4.18
C PRO A 78 22.82 -12.94 -5.59
N LEU A 79 23.14 -12.08 -6.53
CA LEU A 79 23.30 -12.45 -7.94
C LEU A 79 24.36 -13.53 -8.15
N GLU A 80 25.38 -13.57 -7.31
CA GLU A 80 26.52 -14.50 -7.42
C GLU A 80 26.26 -15.87 -6.80
N VAL A 81 25.14 -16.03 -6.09
CA VAL A 81 24.82 -17.29 -5.41
C VAL A 81 24.06 -18.20 -6.37
N ARG A 82 24.50 -19.47 -6.41
CA ARG A 82 23.86 -20.49 -7.24
C ARG A 82 22.46 -20.81 -6.75
N MET A 83 21.62 -21.25 -7.67
CA MET A 83 20.28 -21.73 -7.34
C MET A 83 20.35 -22.96 -6.45
N GLY A 84 19.38 -23.12 -5.55
CA GLY A 84 19.33 -24.22 -4.59
C GLY A 84 19.86 -23.81 -3.22
N LYS A 85 20.12 -24.79 -2.35
CA LYS A 85 20.60 -24.60 -0.97
C LYS A 85 19.70 -23.72 -0.10
N GLY A 86 18.38 -23.80 -0.33
CA GLY A 86 17.41 -23.11 0.50
C GLY A 86 17.05 -21.73 0.01
N LYS A 87 16.11 -21.10 0.72
CA LYS A 87 15.58 -19.79 0.40
C LYS A 87 16.49 -18.68 0.88
N GLY A 88 16.62 -17.62 0.08
CA GLY A 88 17.43 -16.47 0.44
C GLY A 88 16.91 -15.73 1.67
N ASN A 89 17.67 -14.74 2.12
CA ASN A 89 17.30 -13.92 3.26
C ASN A 89 16.17 -12.97 2.91
N VAL A 90 15.39 -12.58 3.93
CA VAL A 90 14.35 -11.56 3.78
C VAL A 90 15.02 -10.22 3.54
N GLU A 91 14.71 -9.60 2.40
CA GLU A 91 15.31 -8.32 2.01
C GLU A 91 14.37 -7.14 2.30
N TYR A 92 13.06 -7.32 2.08
CA TYR A 92 12.10 -6.25 2.27
C TYR A 92 10.70 -6.82 2.48
N TRP A 93 9.79 -5.96 2.87
CA TRP A 93 8.40 -6.32 3.15
C TRP A 93 7.47 -5.64 2.17
N VAL A 94 6.42 -6.34 1.76
CA VAL A 94 5.42 -5.82 0.82
C VAL A 94 4.00 -6.11 1.31
N ALA A 95 3.07 -5.29 0.84
CA ALA A 95 1.65 -5.56 0.94
C ALA A 95 1.18 -6.09 -0.41
N GLN A 96 0.48 -7.21 -0.42
CA GLN A 96 -0.16 -7.72 -1.64
C GLN A 96 -1.46 -6.96 -1.86
N ILE A 97 -1.61 -6.39 -3.05
CA ILE A 97 -2.75 -5.55 -3.39
C ILE A 97 -3.60 -6.23 -4.45
N GLN A 98 -4.88 -6.37 -4.16
CA GLN A 98 -5.88 -6.87 -5.10
C GLN A 98 -6.65 -5.67 -5.68
N PRO A 99 -7.19 -5.79 -6.91
CA PRO A 99 -8.02 -4.72 -7.48
C PRO A 99 -9.19 -4.38 -6.55
N GLY A 100 -9.41 -3.10 -6.33
CA GLY A 100 -10.47 -2.62 -5.45
C GLY A 100 -10.04 -2.34 -4.01
N LYS A 101 -8.78 -2.59 -3.67
CA LYS A 101 -8.28 -2.32 -2.32
C LYS A 101 -8.12 -0.83 -2.08
N VAL A 102 -8.64 -0.34 -0.95
CA VAL A 102 -8.41 1.03 -0.50
C VAL A 102 -7.01 1.12 0.09
N LEU A 103 -6.20 2.03 -0.41
CA LEU A 103 -4.81 2.18 0.00
C LEU A 103 -4.64 3.24 1.08
N TYR A 104 -5.23 4.42 0.85
CA TYR A 104 -5.16 5.55 1.78
C TYR A 104 -6.52 6.21 1.88
N GLU A 105 -6.80 6.78 3.06
CA GLU A 105 -8.00 7.61 3.27
C GLU A 105 -7.57 8.93 3.88
N ILE A 106 -8.30 9.99 3.57
CA ILE A 106 -8.08 11.32 4.14
C ILE A 106 -9.41 11.85 4.65
N GLU A 107 -9.34 12.58 5.76
CA GLU A 107 -10.48 13.36 6.25
C GLU A 107 -10.00 14.75 6.66
N GLY A 108 -10.91 15.70 6.70
CA GLY A 108 -10.61 17.04 7.19
C GLY A 108 -9.96 17.97 6.17
N VAL A 109 -9.97 17.64 4.89
CA VAL A 109 -9.47 18.51 3.81
C VAL A 109 -10.49 18.60 2.69
N SER A 110 -10.35 19.62 1.85
CA SER A 110 -11.22 19.79 0.70
C SER A 110 -10.98 18.70 -0.35
N GLU A 111 -11.99 18.43 -1.16
CA GLU A 111 -11.87 17.45 -2.23
C GLU A 111 -10.77 17.81 -3.22
N GLU A 112 -10.64 19.08 -3.58
CA GLU A 112 -9.62 19.54 -4.52
C GLU A 112 -8.21 19.28 -4.00
N LEU A 113 -7.96 19.62 -2.73
CA LEU A 113 -6.67 19.39 -2.10
C LEU A 113 -6.37 17.90 -2.00
N ALA A 114 -7.37 17.09 -1.67
CA ALA A 114 -7.22 15.64 -1.60
C ALA A 114 -6.90 15.04 -2.97
N ARG A 115 -7.55 15.50 -4.04
CA ARG A 115 -7.26 15.05 -5.40
C ARG A 115 -5.82 15.35 -5.80
N GLU A 116 -5.33 16.55 -5.49
CA GLU A 116 -3.96 16.92 -5.77
C GLU A 116 -2.96 16.06 -4.99
N ALA A 117 -3.23 15.86 -3.69
CA ALA A 117 -2.37 15.05 -2.85
C ALA A 117 -2.31 13.60 -3.34
N PHE A 118 -3.45 13.01 -3.67
CA PHE A 118 -3.50 11.64 -4.17
C PHE A 118 -2.89 11.50 -5.56
N ALA A 119 -3.02 12.50 -6.42
CA ALA A 119 -2.37 12.48 -7.73
C ALA A 119 -0.85 12.44 -7.60
N LEU A 120 -0.30 13.23 -6.69
CA LEU A 120 1.13 13.24 -6.40
C LEU A 120 1.58 11.90 -5.79
N ALA A 121 0.77 11.36 -4.87
CA ALA A 121 1.08 10.08 -4.24
C ALA A 121 1.03 8.92 -5.23
N ALA A 122 0.05 8.93 -6.14
CA ALA A 122 -0.11 7.88 -7.14
C ALA A 122 1.13 7.74 -8.02
N ALA A 123 1.83 8.85 -8.28
CA ALA A 123 3.08 8.83 -9.03
C ALA A 123 4.21 8.07 -8.32
N LYS A 124 4.09 7.86 -7.02
CA LYS A 124 5.07 7.11 -6.22
C LYS A 124 4.71 5.63 -6.08
N LEU A 125 3.56 5.21 -6.61
CA LEU A 125 3.06 3.85 -6.45
C LEU A 125 3.25 3.05 -7.74
N PRO A 126 3.44 1.71 -7.62
CA PRO A 126 3.72 0.86 -8.77
C PRO A 126 2.46 0.38 -9.51
N LEU A 127 1.28 0.82 -9.09
CA LEU A 127 0.03 0.34 -9.68
C LEU A 127 -0.92 1.50 -9.93
N ALA A 128 -1.87 1.29 -10.85
CA ALA A 128 -2.88 2.29 -11.18
C ALA A 128 -3.88 2.42 -10.01
N THR A 129 -4.32 3.64 -9.79
CA THR A 129 -5.22 3.97 -8.68
C THR A 129 -6.37 4.84 -9.17
N SER A 130 -7.43 4.88 -8.38
CA SER A 130 -8.56 5.76 -8.63
C SER A 130 -8.94 6.52 -7.37
N PHE A 131 -9.45 7.72 -7.57
CA PHE A 131 -9.94 8.58 -6.50
C PHE A 131 -11.40 8.23 -6.23
N VAL A 132 -11.75 7.97 -4.97
CA VAL A 132 -13.12 7.66 -4.58
C VAL A 132 -13.55 8.47 -3.38
N LYS A 133 -14.82 8.77 -3.30
CA LYS A 133 -15.44 9.44 -2.15
C LYS A 133 -16.24 8.43 -1.37
N ARG A 134 -16.40 8.69 -0.07
CA ARG A 134 -17.28 7.89 0.77
C ARG A 134 -18.72 8.08 0.33
N THR A 135 -19.40 6.98 0.08
CA THR A 135 -20.82 7.00 -0.24
C THR A 135 -21.62 7.24 1.03
N VAL A 136 -22.42 8.30 1.04
CA VAL A 136 -23.32 8.60 2.14
C VAL A 136 -24.71 8.14 1.74
N MET A 137 -25.25 7.19 2.50
CA MET A 137 -26.62 6.75 2.30
C MET A 137 -27.53 7.34 3.38
#